data_1c1dd166cedee2001cd413248140f6ae
#
_entry.id   1c1dd166cedee2001cd413248140f6ae
#
_cell.length_a   1.000
_cell.length_b   1.000
_cell.length_c   1.000
_cell.angle_alpha   90.00
_cell.angle_beta   90.00
_cell.angle_gamma   90.00
#
_symmetry.space_group_name_H-M   'P 1'
#
loop_
_entity.id
_entity.type
_entity.pdbx_description
1 polymer ?
#
loop_
_entity_poly.entity_id
_entity_poly.type
_entity_poly.pdbx_seq_one_letter_code
_entity_poly.pdbx_strand_id
1 'polypeptide(L)'
;MNFSSNPSGSPSASQSIYRSYLMHSRIDMQAEDANAYVARALRLVIENVLAQLSTTLVVTISSRHLGTGQWFEYMMNNLMDSWRMVAVQLLRFRPDLVAAPVPGRKRVNLLMVDSFAGLLDTNIAQSNADFDDPDYYFIFLQTRDHLIPRELQLILDHCLAHFWLHCNVMIQTAQVEVLVYTYYPYTADSCQAAHPVQVNAFDGRHWRRNSKMFPDKLNQMHGCPLTVLTWHQPPFVELVGYASEIGQRAGGFEIQLVEHMARRMNFSLQLADIAVQRPDAHRLAEGAKEGPIERLQDRKANLSMGYFRKTARRNQLLTTPMSYYSANLVAVLQLERYRISSLALLAFPFELSVWLLLLLALLIHLGLHLPGRSSSPGRHDGSGGLQVVALLLGAALARLPRPWRHRFIAAHWLWASIPLRISYQSLLFHLIRLQLYSTPSFSLEQLLAEGFQGICTANTERLLLEMPLVARNPGSLHSLDTASDWDVLSALQRNRNGKIFAVTNQDVTRSFMHSSSQPDAYHVVKQPVNVEYIGMYMPKHSFLFEKVDDCIRRLDASGFIHAWQRAAFAGVHRREQMTMTSRRYVNHAKLSGIYVVMSGMYLLSGLVFAGELVLRRRSWRVLKFYK
;
A
#
# COMPACT_ATOMS: atom_id res chain seq x y z
N MET A 1 -19.51 61.32 -51.43
CA MET A 1 -19.24 61.54 -50.00
C MET A 1 -18.56 60.29 -49.44
N ASN A 2 -17.35 60.52 -49.00
CA ASN A 2 -16.44 59.64 -48.32
C ASN A 2 -17.06 58.76 -47.22
N PHE A 3 -16.60 57.54 -47.09
CA PHE A 3 -15.91 57.13 -45.88
C PHE A 3 -15.21 55.77 -46.09
N SER A 4 -13.89 55.84 -46.04
CA SER A 4 -12.96 54.76 -45.87
C SER A 4 -13.07 54.20 -44.43
N SER A 5 -13.04 52.89 -44.28
CA SER A 5 -12.62 52.28 -43.03
C SER A 5 -11.81 51.01 -43.33
N ASN A 6 -10.51 51.09 -43.08
CA ASN A 6 -9.58 49.98 -42.98
C ASN A 6 -9.97 49.01 -41.86
N PRO A 7 -9.88 47.72 -42.03
CA PRO A 7 -9.75 46.79 -40.92
C PRO A 7 -8.26 46.58 -40.61
N SER A 8 -7.79 47.19 -39.54
CA SER A 8 -6.51 46.85 -38.89
C SER A 8 -6.64 45.48 -38.24
N GLY A 9 -6.34 44.42 -38.99
CA GLY A 9 -6.07 43.10 -38.44
C GLY A 9 -4.71 43.14 -37.74
N SER A 10 -4.69 43.02 -36.42
CA SER A 10 -3.46 42.77 -35.67
C SER A 10 -2.84 41.43 -36.14
N PRO A 11 -1.55 41.38 -36.51
CA PRO A 11 -0.91 40.16 -36.88
C PRO A 11 -0.88 39.19 -35.70
N SER A 12 -1.27 37.92 -35.92
CA SER A 12 -1.23 36.88 -34.94
C SER A 12 0.17 36.82 -34.27
N ALA A 13 0.21 36.54 -32.98
CA ALA A 13 1.44 36.54 -32.15
C ALA A 13 2.59 35.75 -32.78
N SER A 14 2.29 34.70 -33.58
CA SER A 14 3.25 33.93 -34.36
C SER A 14 3.94 34.70 -35.47
N GLN A 15 3.24 35.63 -36.17
CA GLN A 15 3.86 36.48 -37.20
C GLN A 15 4.69 37.61 -36.61
N SER A 16 4.32 38.13 -35.43
CA SER A 16 5.08 39.19 -34.75
C SER A 16 6.42 38.67 -34.22
N ILE A 17 6.46 37.41 -33.73
CA ILE A 17 7.67 36.77 -33.23
C ILE A 17 8.64 36.51 -34.41
N TYR A 18 8.13 36.13 -35.57
CA TYR A 18 8.95 35.93 -36.78
C TYR A 18 9.57 37.23 -37.32
N ARG A 19 8.86 38.34 -37.26
CA ARG A 19 9.37 39.67 -37.75
C ARG A 19 10.39 40.33 -36.83
N SER A 20 10.31 40.15 -35.55
CA SER A 20 11.21 40.79 -34.57
C SER A 20 12.65 40.26 -34.61
N TYR A 21 12.88 39.04 -35.12
CA TYR A 21 14.21 38.40 -35.15
C TYR A 21 14.93 38.53 -36.50
N LEU A 22 14.26 39.00 -37.57
CA LEU A 22 14.84 39.14 -38.91
C LEU A 22 15.78 40.36 -39.09
N MET A 23 15.97 41.18 -38.06
CA MET A 23 16.70 42.45 -38.25
C MET A 23 18.14 42.51 -37.78
N HIS A 24 18.75 41.43 -37.27
CA HIS A 24 20.14 41.53 -36.83
C HIS A 24 21.01 40.35 -37.31
N SER A 25 21.98 40.68 -38.14
CA SER A 25 23.15 39.98 -38.64
C SER A 25 22.97 39.14 -39.91
N ARG A 26 23.11 39.80 -41.10
CA ARG A 26 23.62 39.18 -42.29
C ARG A 26 25.06 38.74 -42.02
N ILE A 27 25.27 37.43 -41.94
CA ILE A 27 26.58 36.84 -42.04
C ILE A 27 26.61 36.21 -43.44
N ASP A 28 27.31 36.89 -44.38
CA ASP A 28 27.65 36.33 -45.68
C ASP A 28 28.71 35.24 -45.45
N MET A 29 28.26 34.01 -45.30
CA MET A 29 29.16 32.85 -45.18
C MET A 29 29.09 32.02 -46.47
N GLN A 30 30.25 31.58 -46.96
CA GLN A 30 30.34 30.58 -48.03
C GLN A 30 29.83 29.21 -47.51
N ALA A 31 29.41 28.29 -48.40
CA ALA A 31 28.76 27.03 -48.00
C ALA A 31 29.63 26.14 -47.09
N GLU A 32 30.96 26.18 -47.21
CA GLU A 32 31.88 25.47 -46.29
C GLU A 32 31.87 26.05 -44.88
N ASP A 33 31.78 27.37 -44.75
CA ASP A 33 31.68 28.04 -43.48
C ASP A 33 30.33 27.78 -42.78
N ALA A 34 29.26 27.61 -43.55
CA ALA A 34 27.92 27.26 -43.03
C ALA A 34 27.91 25.88 -42.36
N ASN A 35 28.57 24.89 -42.98
CA ASN A 35 28.69 23.55 -42.39
C ASN A 35 29.53 23.54 -41.11
N ALA A 36 30.63 24.28 -41.09
CA ALA A 36 31.46 24.46 -39.91
C ALA A 36 30.70 25.17 -38.78
N TYR A 37 29.81 26.10 -39.11
CA TYR A 37 28.98 26.84 -38.19
C TYR A 37 27.98 25.92 -37.42
N VAL A 38 27.26 25.08 -38.17
CA VAL A 38 26.32 24.11 -37.59
C VAL A 38 27.04 23.03 -36.76
N ALA A 39 28.20 22.54 -37.27
CA ALA A 39 29.02 21.58 -36.55
C ALA A 39 29.51 22.13 -35.21
N ARG A 40 29.91 23.41 -35.17
CA ARG A 40 30.28 24.08 -33.90
C ARG A 40 29.10 24.20 -32.93
N ALA A 41 27.92 24.56 -33.44
CA ALA A 41 26.72 24.63 -32.61
C ALA A 41 26.38 23.26 -31.99
N LEU A 42 26.35 22.18 -32.76
CA LEU A 42 26.14 20.82 -32.29
C LEU A 42 27.21 20.37 -31.29
N ARG A 43 28.47 20.66 -31.58
CA ARG A 43 29.59 20.35 -30.69
C ARG A 43 29.38 20.96 -29.30
N LEU A 44 29.05 22.25 -29.24
CA LEU A 44 28.77 22.92 -27.97
C LEU A 44 27.56 22.35 -27.23
N VAL A 45 26.53 21.89 -27.92
CA VAL A 45 25.39 21.18 -27.29
C VAL A 45 25.86 19.85 -26.73
N ILE A 46 26.61 19.07 -27.46
CA ILE A 46 27.11 17.76 -27.01
C ILE A 46 28.00 17.92 -25.80
N GLU A 47 29.00 18.79 -25.85
CA GLU A 47 29.98 18.98 -24.77
C GLU A 47 29.39 19.61 -23.51
N ASN A 48 28.59 20.65 -23.66
CA ASN A 48 28.12 21.47 -22.53
C ASN A 48 26.76 21.05 -21.97
N VAL A 49 25.96 20.29 -22.73
CA VAL A 49 24.60 19.91 -22.34
C VAL A 49 24.44 18.39 -22.28
N LEU A 50 24.63 17.71 -23.41
CA LEU A 50 24.30 16.28 -23.49
C LEU A 50 25.25 15.42 -22.66
N ALA A 51 26.55 15.72 -22.66
CA ALA A 51 27.55 15.00 -21.87
C ALA A 51 27.36 15.15 -20.36
N GLN A 52 26.70 16.23 -19.90
CA GLN A 52 26.34 16.41 -18.49
C GLN A 52 25.11 15.61 -18.08
N LEU A 53 24.24 15.25 -19.02
CA LEU A 53 23.00 14.52 -18.74
C LEU A 53 23.22 13.01 -18.65
N SER A 54 24.10 12.47 -19.51
CA SER A 54 24.42 11.04 -19.54
C SER A 54 25.83 10.81 -20.09
N THR A 55 26.43 9.73 -19.64
CA THR A 55 27.72 9.23 -20.16
C THR A 55 27.57 8.49 -21.49
N THR A 56 26.34 8.20 -21.91
CA THR A 56 26.04 7.48 -23.16
C THR A 56 25.18 8.34 -24.07
N LEU A 57 25.67 8.60 -25.27
CA LEU A 57 24.98 9.30 -26.33
C LEU A 57 24.65 8.32 -27.46
N VAL A 58 23.38 8.23 -27.81
CA VAL A 58 22.92 7.44 -28.95
C VAL A 58 22.68 8.38 -30.11
N VAL A 59 23.43 8.21 -31.19
CA VAL A 59 23.26 9.02 -32.39
C VAL A 59 22.59 8.19 -33.46
N THR A 60 21.47 8.69 -33.96
CA THR A 60 20.72 8.04 -35.06
C THR A 60 20.62 8.97 -36.24
N ILE A 61 21.03 8.48 -37.40
CA ILE A 61 20.95 9.20 -38.68
C ILE A 61 19.88 8.55 -39.52
N SER A 62 18.89 9.32 -39.95
CA SER A 62 17.88 8.89 -40.89
C SER A 62 17.61 9.99 -41.94
N SER A 63 17.80 9.69 -43.17
CA SER A 63 17.55 10.61 -44.29
C SER A 63 16.93 9.87 -45.47
N ARG A 64 15.86 10.44 -46.02
CA ARG A 64 15.23 9.94 -47.24
C ARG A 64 15.87 10.52 -48.49
N HIS A 65 16.65 11.60 -48.35
CA HIS A 65 17.40 12.22 -49.44
C HIS A 65 18.88 11.86 -49.35
N LEU A 66 19.43 11.30 -50.42
CA LEU A 66 20.83 10.82 -50.48
C LEU A 66 21.84 11.93 -50.16
N GLY A 67 21.64 13.12 -50.70
CA GLY A 67 22.53 14.26 -50.47
C GLY A 67 22.55 14.73 -49.02
N THR A 68 21.39 14.73 -48.32
CA THR A 68 21.32 15.10 -46.93
C THR A 68 21.94 14.02 -46.04
N GLY A 69 21.80 12.75 -46.40
CA GLY A 69 22.44 11.64 -45.70
C GLY A 69 23.97 11.72 -45.73
N GLN A 70 24.55 12.03 -46.92
CA GLN A 70 25.99 12.23 -47.07
C GLN A 70 26.49 13.44 -46.25
N TRP A 71 25.68 14.50 -46.21
CA TRP A 71 26.00 15.67 -45.43
C TRP A 71 25.99 15.39 -43.93
N PHE A 72 25.03 14.60 -43.41
CA PHE A 72 25.02 14.16 -42.02
C PHE A 72 26.26 13.33 -41.66
N GLU A 73 26.72 12.46 -42.59
CA GLU A 73 27.94 11.67 -42.41
C GLU A 73 29.18 12.56 -42.32
N TYR A 74 29.27 13.56 -43.19
CA TYR A 74 30.35 14.55 -43.13
C TYR A 74 30.36 15.31 -41.80
N MET A 75 29.20 15.77 -41.34
CA MET A 75 29.04 16.44 -40.06
C MET A 75 29.48 15.55 -38.89
N MET A 76 29.10 14.28 -38.95
CA MET A 76 29.43 13.31 -37.89
C MET A 76 30.94 13.07 -37.82
N ASN A 77 31.60 12.93 -38.94
CA ASN A 77 33.07 12.76 -38.98
C ASN A 77 33.78 13.96 -38.34
N ASN A 78 33.30 15.17 -38.58
CA ASN A 78 33.85 16.39 -37.98
C ASN A 78 33.55 16.52 -36.46
N LEU A 79 32.49 15.86 -35.98
CA LEU A 79 32.12 15.87 -34.57
C LEU A 79 32.81 14.77 -33.76
N MET A 80 33.26 13.69 -34.39
CA MET A 80 33.84 12.53 -33.69
C MET A 80 35.10 12.87 -32.90
N ASP A 81 35.87 13.86 -33.31
CA ASP A 81 37.06 14.32 -32.56
C ASP A 81 36.74 14.95 -31.22
N SER A 82 35.48 15.38 -31.03
CA SER A 82 35.01 16.04 -29.82
C SER A 82 34.50 15.08 -28.71
N TRP A 83 34.35 13.80 -29.02
CA TRP A 83 33.57 12.87 -28.20
C TRP A 83 34.41 12.04 -27.23
N ARG A 84 35.55 12.56 -26.77
CA ARG A 84 36.45 11.85 -25.87
C ARG A 84 35.85 11.53 -24.49
N MET A 85 34.74 12.18 -24.15
CA MET A 85 34.11 12.10 -22.79
C MET A 85 32.81 11.29 -22.76
N VAL A 86 32.30 10.80 -23.87
CA VAL A 86 30.99 10.16 -23.97
C VAL A 86 31.09 8.89 -24.81
N ALA A 87 30.53 7.80 -24.33
CA ALA A 87 30.37 6.59 -25.14
C ALA A 87 29.28 6.83 -26.19
N VAL A 88 29.63 6.66 -27.45
CA VAL A 88 28.74 6.92 -28.60
C VAL A 88 28.33 5.62 -29.25
N GLN A 89 27.04 5.41 -29.41
CA GLN A 89 26.50 4.37 -30.27
C GLN A 89 25.92 5.02 -31.52
N LEU A 90 26.53 4.77 -32.67
CA LEU A 90 26.02 5.23 -33.94
C LEU A 90 25.09 4.20 -34.56
N LEU A 91 23.84 4.58 -34.78
CA LEU A 91 22.85 3.78 -35.48
C LEU A 91 22.59 4.39 -36.87
N ARG A 92 22.99 3.66 -37.91
CA ARG A 92 22.50 3.94 -39.26
C ARG A 92 21.18 3.20 -39.44
N PHE A 93 20.15 3.91 -39.82
CA PHE A 93 18.89 3.27 -40.10
C PHE A 93 19.01 2.36 -41.35
N ARG A 94 18.81 1.07 -41.13
CA ARG A 94 18.46 0.10 -42.14
C ARG A 94 17.13 -0.50 -41.73
N PRO A 95 16.10 -0.53 -42.59
CA PRO A 95 14.76 -1.01 -42.24
C PRO A 95 14.74 -2.44 -41.64
N ASP A 96 15.79 -3.22 -41.92
CA ASP A 96 15.90 -4.62 -41.50
C ASP A 96 16.59 -4.83 -40.14
N LEU A 97 17.14 -3.78 -39.51
CA LEU A 97 17.87 -3.88 -38.25
C LEU A 97 17.08 -3.24 -37.11
N VAL A 98 16.62 -4.08 -36.18
CA VAL A 98 16.12 -3.62 -34.89
C VAL A 98 17.33 -3.13 -34.06
N ALA A 99 17.29 -1.87 -33.64
CA ALA A 99 18.32 -1.31 -32.78
C ALA A 99 18.45 -2.13 -31.50
N ALA A 100 19.67 -2.57 -31.19
CA ALA A 100 19.91 -3.27 -29.91
C ALA A 100 19.64 -2.32 -28.73
N PRO A 101 19.02 -2.79 -27.65
CA PRO A 101 18.78 -1.97 -26.47
C PRO A 101 20.12 -1.51 -25.88
N VAL A 102 20.24 -0.20 -25.65
CA VAL A 102 21.43 0.39 -25.02
C VAL A 102 21.25 0.27 -23.50
N PRO A 103 22.15 -0.38 -22.78
CA PRO A 103 22.07 -0.45 -21.34
C PRO A 103 22.28 0.94 -20.72
N GLY A 104 21.41 1.33 -19.82
CA GLY A 104 21.52 2.62 -19.12
C GLY A 104 20.17 3.15 -18.67
N ARG A 105 20.17 3.83 -17.54
CA ARG A 105 18.96 4.37 -16.92
C ARG A 105 18.41 5.60 -17.63
N LYS A 106 19.33 6.49 -18.06
CA LYS A 106 19.00 7.71 -18.81
C LYS A 106 19.77 7.68 -20.12
N ARG A 107 19.06 7.85 -21.22
CA ARG A 107 19.65 7.94 -22.54
C ARG A 107 19.51 9.34 -23.09
N VAL A 108 20.53 9.75 -23.77
CA VAL A 108 20.50 10.96 -24.57
C VAL A 108 20.55 10.55 -26.03
N ASN A 109 19.50 10.87 -26.76
CA ASN A 109 19.35 10.53 -28.18
C ASN A 109 19.58 11.80 -29.00
N LEU A 110 20.58 11.75 -29.87
CA LEU A 110 20.82 12.75 -30.91
C LEU A 110 20.30 12.19 -32.24
N LEU A 111 19.23 12.77 -32.78
CA LEU A 111 18.59 12.34 -34.01
C LEU A 111 18.89 13.33 -35.09
N MET A 112 19.47 12.88 -36.21
CA MET A 112 19.73 13.69 -37.40
C MET A 112 18.76 13.25 -38.49
N VAL A 113 17.79 14.11 -38.80
CA VAL A 113 16.69 13.80 -39.74
C VAL A 113 16.48 14.89 -40.76
N ASP A 114 16.04 14.53 -41.97
CA ASP A 114 15.70 15.48 -43.05
C ASP A 114 14.21 15.84 -43.11
N SER A 115 13.38 15.07 -42.41
CA SER A 115 11.93 15.23 -42.43
C SER A 115 11.29 14.49 -41.27
N PHE A 116 10.01 14.77 -40.98
CA PHE A 116 9.19 13.99 -40.06
C PHE A 116 9.10 12.52 -40.49
N ALA A 117 8.98 12.27 -41.78
CA ALA A 117 8.97 10.91 -42.31
C ALA A 117 10.30 10.19 -42.04
N GLY A 118 11.44 10.88 -42.11
CA GLY A 118 12.74 10.35 -41.70
C GLY A 118 12.80 10.04 -40.20
N LEU A 119 12.15 10.85 -39.36
CA LEU A 119 12.03 10.57 -37.93
C LEU A 119 11.23 9.28 -37.67
N LEU A 120 10.11 9.09 -38.37
CA LEU A 120 9.29 7.87 -38.19
C LEU A 120 10.07 6.61 -38.62
N ASP A 121 10.91 6.72 -39.68
CA ASP A 121 11.74 5.62 -40.13
C ASP A 121 12.78 5.19 -39.07
N THR A 122 13.15 6.03 -38.13
CA THR A 122 14.12 5.67 -37.07
C THR A 122 13.63 4.57 -36.15
N ASN A 123 12.32 4.34 -36.07
CA ASN A 123 11.68 3.35 -35.23
C ASN A 123 12.38 3.23 -33.85
N ILE A 124 12.64 4.37 -33.20
CA ILE A 124 13.24 4.40 -31.89
C ILE A 124 12.23 3.78 -30.94
N ALA A 125 12.30 2.47 -30.84
CA ALA A 125 11.55 1.74 -29.85
C ALA A 125 11.92 2.31 -28.49
N GLN A 126 10.93 2.55 -27.65
CA GLN A 126 11.14 2.75 -26.21
C GLN A 126 11.72 1.45 -25.68
N SER A 127 13.01 1.24 -25.91
CA SER A 127 13.66 -0.07 -25.81
C SER A 127 13.99 -0.48 -24.39
N ASN A 128 13.67 0.32 -23.37
CA ASN A 128 13.81 -0.05 -21.96
C ASN A 128 12.44 -0.14 -21.30
N ALA A 129 11.78 -1.27 -21.49
CA ALA A 129 10.56 -1.59 -20.76
C ALA A 129 10.77 -1.63 -19.23
N ASP A 130 12.02 -1.79 -18.79
CA ASP A 130 12.38 -1.98 -17.38
C ASP A 130 12.61 -0.67 -16.61
N PHE A 131 12.86 0.45 -17.30
CA PHE A 131 13.13 1.75 -16.65
C PHE A 131 12.12 2.81 -17.08
N ASP A 132 11.62 3.54 -16.12
CA ASP A 132 10.66 4.63 -16.31
C ASP A 132 11.33 6.02 -16.33
N ASP A 133 12.66 6.09 -16.25
CA ASP A 133 13.40 7.36 -16.32
C ASP A 133 13.23 7.99 -17.70
N PRO A 134 12.96 9.29 -17.80
CA PRO A 134 12.74 9.95 -19.08
C PRO A 134 14.03 10.06 -19.89
N ASP A 135 13.95 9.70 -21.16
CA ASP A 135 15.02 9.91 -22.11
C ASP A 135 15.05 11.37 -22.61
N TYR A 136 16.22 11.82 -23.02
CA TYR A 136 16.43 13.12 -23.61
C TYR A 136 16.59 12.99 -25.12
N TYR A 137 15.90 13.83 -25.87
CA TYR A 137 15.90 13.84 -27.32
C TYR A 137 16.38 15.19 -27.83
N PHE A 138 17.46 15.19 -28.57
CA PHE A 138 17.96 16.35 -29.32
C PHE A 138 17.89 16.02 -30.81
N ILE A 139 16.96 16.65 -31.52
CA ILE A 139 16.68 16.35 -32.93
C ILE A 139 17.28 17.46 -33.77
N PHE A 140 18.16 17.12 -34.69
CA PHE A 140 18.64 18.04 -35.71
C PHE A 140 17.86 17.81 -36.97
N LEU A 141 17.05 18.81 -37.38
CA LEU A 141 16.22 18.79 -38.58
C LEU A 141 16.87 19.65 -39.67
N GLN A 142 17.24 19.02 -40.78
CA GLN A 142 17.78 19.69 -41.97
C GLN A 142 16.79 19.56 -43.11
N THR A 143 16.04 20.61 -43.38
CA THR A 143 15.02 20.66 -44.42
C THR A 143 14.97 22.03 -45.08
N ARG A 144 14.18 22.20 -46.15
CA ARG A 144 14.00 23.48 -46.84
C ARG A 144 13.19 24.45 -45.99
N ASP A 145 13.54 25.73 -46.00
CA ASP A 145 12.94 26.76 -45.12
C ASP A 145 11.40 26.79 -45.13
N HIS A 146 10.80 26.65 -46.31
CA HIS A 146 9.33 26.66 -46.43
C HIS A 146 8.64 25.45 -45.79
N LEU A 147 9.37 24.35 -45.57
CA LEU A 147 8.87 23.14 -44.93
C LEU A 147 9.11 23.15 -43.40
N ILE A 148 10.07 23.96 -42.93
CA ILE A 148 10.45 23.99 -41.50
C ILE A 148 9.24 24.11 -40.54
N PRO A 149 8.30 25.05 -40.70
CA PRO A 149 7.20 25.19 -39.75
C PRO A 149 6.32 23.94 -39.66
N ARG A 150 6.07 23.28 -40.79
CA ARG A 150 5.25 22.07 -40.87
C ARG A 150 5.95 20.88 -40.27
N GLU A 151 7.19 20.64 -40.67
CA GLU A 151 7.98 19.50 -40.19
C GLU A 151 8.24 19.62 -38.67
N LEU A 152 8.56 20.83 -38.20
CA LEU A 152 8.75 21.13 -36.80
C LEU A 152 7.50 20.83 -35.96
N GLN A 153 6.32 21.28 -36.43
CA GLN A 153 5.05 20.99 -35.74
C GLN A 153 4.78 19.48 -35.66
N LEU A 154 4.92 18.76 -36.78
CA LEU A 154 4.70 17.32 -36.83
C LEU A 154 5.66 16.55 -35.90
N ILE A 155 6.93 16.95 -35.84
CA ILE A 155 7.93 16.37 -34.95
C ILE A 155 7.55 16.60 -33.49
N LEU A 156 7.16 17.81 -33.11
CA LEU A 156 6.81 18.12 -31.74
C LEU A 156 5.50 17.46 -31.30
N ASP A 157 4.50 17.36 -32.19
CA ASP A 157 3.27 16.60 -31.96
C ASP A 157 3.57 15.11 -31.71
N HIS A 158 4.50 14.55 -32.51
CA HIS A 158 4.97 13.18 -32.29
C HIS A 158 5.67 13.02 -30.93
N CYS A 159 6.54 13.98 -30.56
CA CYS A 159 7.19 13.97 -29.24
C CYS A 159 6.17 13.98 -28.09
N LEU A 160 5.13 14.81 -28.19
CA LEU A 160 4.05 14.83 -27.19
C LEU A 160 3.28 13.50 -27.17
N ALA A 161 2.93 12.96 -28.34
CA ALA A 161 2.19 11.71 -28.46
C ALA A 161 2.95 10.51 -27.87
N HIS A 162 4.29 10.53 -27.88
CA HIS A 162 5.15 9.49 -27.34
C HIS A 162 5.73 9.80 -25.96
N PHE A 163 5.24 10.84 -25.29
CA PHE A 163 5.71 11.27 -23.97
C PHE A 163 7.19 11.73 -23.93
N TRP A 164 7.76 12.17 -25.06
CA TRP A 164 9.12 12.71 -25.12
C TRP A 164 9.17 14.15 -24.59
N LEU A 165 9.02 14.32 -23.30
CA LEU A 165 8.96 15.64 -22.67
C LEU A 165 10.26 16.44 -22.90
N HIS A 166 11.41 15.79 -22.72
CA HIS A 166 12.73 16.40 -22.91
C HIS A 166 13.14 16.31 -24.38
N CYS A 167 12.40 17.01 -25.22
CA CYS A 167 12.64 17.07 -26.66
C CYS A 167 12.98 18.50 -27.07
N ASN A 168 14.09 18.64 -27.82
CA ASN A 168 14.50 19.87 -28.49
C ASN A 168 14.74 19.59 -29.95
N VAL A 169 14.33 20.51 -30.80
CA VAL A 169 14.55 20.45 -32.24
C VAL A 169 15.46 21.60 -32.69
N MET A 170 16.62 21.31 -33.16
CA MET A 170 17.55 22.27 -33.75
C MET A 170 17.30 22.32 -35.24
N ILE A 171 17.19 23.50 -35.81
CA ILE A 171 17.05 23.75 -37.25
C ILE A 171 18.13 24.70 -37.73
N GLN A 172 18.45 24.60 -39.00
CA GLN A 172 19.26 25.57 -39.73
C GLN A 172 18.38 26.24 -40.80
N THR A 173 18.39 27.57 -40.83
CA THR A 173 17.70 28.34 -41.87
C THR A 173 18.63 28.61 -43.06
N ALA A 174 18.07 28.96 -44.22
CA ALA A 174 18.86 29.37 -45.42
C ALA A 174 19.73 30.61 -45.15
N GLN A 175 19.41 31.39 -44.14
CA GLN A 175 20.22 32.53 -43.66
C GLN A 175 21.37 32.10 -42.73
N VAL A 176 21.62 30.79 -42.63
CA VAL A 176 22.64 30.18 -41.77
C VAL A 176 22.38 30.41 -40.26
N GLU A 177 21.19 30.82 -39.88
CA GLU A 177 20.85 30.88 -38.48
C GLU A 177 20.57 29.48 -37.93
N VAL A 178 21.10 29.20 -36.75
CA VAL A 178 20.81 27.95 -36.02
C VAL A 178 19.94 28.26 -34.84
N LEU A 179 18.74 27.69 -34.85
CA LEU A 179 17.70 27.93 -33.83
C LEU A 179 17.31 26.62 -33.16
N VAL A 180 17.03 26.68 -31.88
CA VAL A 180 16.53 25.53 -31.09
C VAL A 180 15.14 25.79 -30.61
N TYR A 181 14.24 24.86 -30.89
CA TYR A 181 12.85 24.87 -30.50
C TYR A 181 12.55 23.74 -29.52
N THR A 182 11.58 23.97 -28.67
CA THR A 182 10.95 22.97 -27.81
C THR A 182 9.44 23.20 -27.79
N TYR A 183 8.72 22.41 -26.99
CA TYR A 183 7.31 22.65 -26.72
C TYR A 183 7.04 22.58 -25.21
N TYR A 184 5.95 23.21 -24.78
CA TYR A 184 5.40 23.09 -23.43
C TYR A 184 4.03 22.44 -23.53
N PRO A 185 3.80 21.26 -22.93
CA PRO A 185 2.53 20.53 -23.06
C PRO A 185 1.36 21.24 -22.40
N TYR A 186 1.64 22.14 -21.45
CA TYR A 186 0.66 22.91 -20.71
C TYR A 186 1.04 24.38 -20.74
N THR A 187 0.14 25.20 -21.25
CA THR A 187 0.29 26.67 -21.34
C THR A 187 -0.99 27.33 -20.82
N ALA A 188 -0.99 28.67 -20.71
CA ALA A 188 -2.19 29.41 -20.34
C ALA A 188 -3.34 29.25 -21.36
N ASP A 189 -2.97 29.08 -22.64
CA ASP A 189 -3.91 29.06 -23.75
C ASP A 189 -4.29 27.65 -24.22
N SER A 190 -3.51 26.63 -23.85
CA SER A 190 -3.71 25.26 -24.35
C SER A 190 -3.24 24.20 -23.39
N CYS A 191 -3.99 23.09 -23.33
CA CYS A 191 -3.66 21.91 -22.55
C CYS A 191 -3.34 20.74 -23.50
N GLN A 192 -2.23 20.05 -23.26
CA GLN A 192 -1.78 18.92 -24.06
C GLN A 192 -1.56 19.25 -25.56
N ALA A 193 -0.90 20.38 -25.82
CA ALA A 193 -0.55 20.82 -27.16
C ALA A 193 0.97 21.02 -27.30
N ALA A 194 1.50 20.81 -28.49
CA ALA A 194 2.93 20.91 -28.75
C ALA A 194 3.25 22.08 -29.68
N HIS A 195 2.96 23.32 -29.24
CA HIS A 195 3.32 24.52 -30.02
C HIS A 195 4.83 24.78 -29.96
N PRO A 196 5.49 25.02 -31.11
CA PRO A 196 6.92 25.30 -31.18
C PRO A 196 7.26 26.60 -30.44
N VAL A 197 8.16 26.51 -29.46
CA VAL A 197 8.69 27.67 -28.72
C VAL A 197 10.20 27.71 -28.87
N GLN A 198 10.72 28.83 -29.34
CA GLN A 198 12.17 29.01 -29.49
C GLN A 198 12.83 29.16 -28.11
N VAL A 199 13.75 28.24 -27.80
CA VAL A 199 14.54 28.22 -26.56
C VAL A 199 15.81 29.03 -26.70
N ASN A 200 16.55 28.82 -27.82
CA ASN A 200 17.86 29.40 -28.00
C ASN A 200 18.17 29.68 -29.48
N ALA A 201 19.17 30.49 -29.73
CA ALA A 201 19.75 30.76 -31.03
C ALA A 201 21.26 30.81 -30.89
N PHE A 202 21.96 30.36 -31.93
CA PHE A 202 23.42 30.35 -31.95
C PHE A 202 23.97 31.57 -32.74
N ASP A 203 25.00 32.24 -32.22
CA ASP A 203 25.60 33.43 -32.82
C ASP A 203 26.92 33.17 -33.54
N GLY A 204 27.32 31.91 -33.67
CA GLY A 204 28.60 31.49 -34.25
C GLY A 204 29.71 31.21 -33.26
N ARG A 205 29.59 31.71 -32.05
CA ARG A 205 30.54 31.48 -30.94
C ARG A 205 29.88 30.85 -29.71
N HIS A 206 28.72 31.38 -29.34
CA HIS A 206 28.01 30.97 -28.14
C HIS A 206 26.50 30.88 -28.39
N TRP A 207 25.80 30.18 -27.51
CA TRP A 207 24.36 30.23 -27.44
C TRP A 207 23.90 31.56 -26.86
N ARG A 208 23.01 32.27 -27.55
CA ARG A 208 22.61 33.65 -27.19
C ARG A 208 21.90 33.75 -25.82
N ARG A 209 21.15 32.72 -25.44
CA ARG A 209 20.44 32.71 -24.16
C ARG A 209 21.17 31.79 -23.19
N ASN A 210 21.43 32.28 -21.98
CA ASN A 210 21.92 31.49 -20.87
C ASN A 210 20.76 30.71 -20.20
N SER A 211 19.83 30.18 -20.99
CA SER A 211 18.72 29.37 -20.55
C SER A 211 19.08 27.89 -20.59
N LYS A 212 18.52 27.13 -19.65
CA LYS A 212 18.66 25.66 -19.71
C LYS A 212 18.11 25.15 -21.03
N MET A 213 18.90 24.37 -21.77
CA MET A 213 18.48 23.80 -23.05
C MET A 213 17.26 22.89 -22.87
N PHE A 214 17.21 22.11 -21.78
CA PHE A 214 16.04 21.33 -21.37
C PHE A 214 15.38 21.98 -20.15
N PRO A 215 14.41 22.91 -20.35
CA PRO A 215 13.68 23.58 -19.28
C PRO A 215 12.75 22.61 -18.56
N ASP A 216 12.42 22.93 -17.32
CA ASP A 216 11.40 22.22 -16.56
C ASP A 216 10.00 22.64 -17.04
N LYS A 217 9.27 21.69 -17.67
CA LYS A 217 8.00 21.97 -18.37
C LYS A 217 6.75 21.68 -17.55
N LEU A 218 6.90 21.03 -16.38
CA LEU A 218 5.76 20.54 -15.57
C LEU A 218 5.60 21.25 -14.23
N ASN A 219 6.41 22.26 -13.96
CA ASN A 219 6.29 23.01 -12.70
C ASN A 219 4.98 23.82 -12.65
N GLN A 220 4.44 24.21 -13.80
CA GLN A 220 3.23 24.99 -13.92
C GLN A 220 2.37 24.44 -15.05
N MET A 221 1.20 23.91 -14.70
CA MET A 221 0.26 23.33 -15.66
C MET A 221 -0.94 24.26 -15.95
N HIS A 222 -0.89 25.51 -15.49
CA HIS A 222 -1.86 26.56 -15.80
C HIS A 222 -3.34 26.20 -15.58
N GLY A 223 -3.64 25.36 -14.59
CA GLY A 223 -4.99 24.90 -14.31
C GLY A 223 -5.53 23.84 -15.25
N CYS A 224 -4.70 23.29 -16.14
CA CYS A 224 -5.13 22.22 -17.04
C CYS A 224 -5.64 20.99 -16.29
N PRO A 225 -6.71 20.33 -16.77
CA PRO A 225 -7.29 19.18 -16.09
C PRO A 225 -6.43 17.93 -16.23
N LEU A 226 -6.22 17.22 -15.11
CA LEU A 226 -5.69 15.87 -15.08
C LEU A 226 -6.74 14.89 -14.56
N THR A 227 -7.01 13.85 -15.35
CA THR A 227 -7.96 12.80 -14.99
C THR A 227 -7.29 11.77 -14.10
N VAL A 228 -7.84 11.57 -12.89
CA VAL A 228 -7.36 10.61 -11.90
C VAL A 228 -8.43 9.54 -11.68
N LEU A 229 -8.09 8.30 -12.00
CA LEU A 229 -8.95 7.15 -11.74
C LEU A 229 -8.94 6.82 -10.25
N THR A 230 -10.12 6.64 -9.67
CA THR A 230 -10.25 6.28 -8.26
C THR A 230 -11.54 5.51 -7.99
N TRP A 231 -11.70 5.01 -6.76
CA TRP A 231 -12.94 4.42 -6.26
C TRP A 231 -13.06 4.65 -4.75
N HIS A 232 -14.25 4.40 -4.21
CA HIS A 232 -14.48 4.51 -2.78
C HIS A 232 -13.77 3.37 -2.02
N GLN A 233 -12.70 3.70 -1.29
CA GLN A 233 -11.87 2.77 -0.51
C GLN A 233 -11.43 3.41 0.80
N PRO A 234 -12.31 3.51 1.81
CA PRO A 234 -11.95 4.09 3.11
C PRO A 234 -10.84 3.27 3.78
N PRO A 235 -9.94 3.90 4.52
CA PRO A 235 -9.77 5.34 4.75
C PRO A 235 -8.84 6.03 3.72
N PHE A 236 -8.50 5.34 2.62
CA PHE A 236 -7.59 5.83 1.57
C PHE A 236 -8.27 6.90 0.72
N VAL A 237 -9.44 6.57 0.18
CA VAL A 237 -10.29 7.46 -0.60
C VAL A 237 -11.73 7.34 -0.10
N GLU A 238 -12.29 8.45 0.31
CA GLU A 238 -13.69 8.57 0.72
C GLU A 238 -14.44 9.43 -0.27
N LEU A 239 -15.34 8.85 -1.03
CA LEU A 239 -16.20 9.55 -1.98
C LEU A 239 -17.59 9.67 -1.36
N VAL A 240 -18.00 10.90 -1.02
CA VAL A 240 -19.29 11.16 -0.38
C VAL A 240 -20.23 11.81 -1.38
N GLY A 241 -21.43 11.24 -1.59
CA GLY A 241 -22.49 11.87 -2.37
C GLY A 241 -22.61 11.44 -3.84
N TYR A 242 -22.57 10.15 -4.10
CA TYR A 242 -22.52 9.54 -5.44
C TYR A 242 -23.79 9.69 -6.32
N ALA A 243 -24.84 10.39 -5.88
CA ALA A 243 -26.11 10.46 -6.59
C ALA A 243 -26.43 11.82 -7.26
N SER A 244 -25.59 12.84 -7.12
CA SER A 244 -25.86 14.14 -7.76
C SER A 244 -24.58 14.80 -8.27
N GLU A 245 -24.64 15.31 -9.49
CA GLU A 245 -23.54 15.97 -10.22
C GLU A 245 -23.00 17.26 -9.57
N ILE A 246 -23.48 17.66 -8.41
CA ILE A 246 -23.13 18.92 -7.74
C ILE A 246 -22.40 18.62 -6.44
N GLY A 247 -21.06 18.79 -6.47
CA GLY A 247 -20.25 18.91 -5.26
C GLY A 247 -19.80 17.60 -4.63
N GLN A 248 -19.13 16.73 -5.38
CA GLN A 248 -18.42 15.58 -4.83
C GLN A 248 -17.38 16.04 -3.78
N ARG A 249 -17.64 15.76 -2.51
CA ARG A 249 -16.62 15.88 -1.47
C ARG A 249 -15.81 14.58 -1.45
N ALA A 250 -14.60 14.67 -1.92
CA ALA A 250 -13.64 13.58 -1.80
C ALA A 250 -12.79 13.80 -0.55
N GLY A 251 -12.59 12.72 0.23
CA GLY A 251 -11.77 12.69 1.44
C GLY A 251 -10.77 11.54 1.41
N GLY A 252 -10.04 11.40 2.50
CA GLY A 252 -8.99 10.38 2.62
C GLY A 252 -7.59 10.90 2.37
N PHE A 253 -6.58 10.14 2.81
CA PHE A 253 -5.21 10.66 2.75
C PHE A 253 -4.64 10.68 1.32
N GLU A 254 -5.06 9.79 0.44
CA GLU A 254 -4.63 9.79 -0.97
C GLU A 254 -5.18 10.99 -1.73
N ILE A 255 -6.39 11.43 -1.41
CA ILE A 255 -6.96 12.67 -1.96
C ILE A 255 -6.11 13.87 -1.53
N GLN A 256 -5.74 13.97 -0.25
CA GLN A 256 -4.88 15.06 0.25
C GLN A 256 -3.52 15.06 -0.46
N LEU A 257 -2.95 13.89 -0.74
CA LEU A 257 -1.70 13.74 -1.48
C LEU A 257 -1.83 14.31 -2.89
N VAL A 258 -2.87 13.91 -3.64
CA VAL A 258 -3.09 14.37 -5.03
C VAL A 258 -3.48 15.85 -5.08
N GLU A 259 -4.29 16.35 -4.14
CA GLU A 259 -4.60 17.77 -4.03
C GLU A 259 -3.36 18.63 -3.75
N HIS A 260 -2.43 18.11 -2.95
CA HIS A 260 -1.16 18.81 -2.73
C HIS A 260 -0.32 18.87 -4.02
N MET A 261 -0.27 17.78 -4.78
CA MET A 261 0.37 17.76 -6.10
C MET A 261 -0.31 18.75 -7.05
N ALA A 262 -1.66 18.79 -7.08
CA ALA A 262 -2.44 19.68 -7.91
C ALA A 262 -2.12 21.15 -7.60
N ARG A 263 -2.07 21.51 -6.32
CA ARG A 263 -1.69 22.88 -5.90
C ARG A 263 -0.26 23.23 -6.27
N ARG A 264 0.69 22.30 -6.11
CA ARG A 264 2.11 22.52 -6.40
C ARG A 264 2.41 22.66 -7.89
N MET A 265 1.77 21.84 -8.73
CA MET A 265 1.95 21.82 -10.18
C MET A 265 0.93 22.68 -10.91
N ASN A 266 -0.03 23.25 -10.18
CA ASN A 266 -1.14 24.06 -10.68
C ASN A 266 -1.93 23.35 -11.80
N PHE A 267 -2.49 22.17 -11.49
CA PHE A 267 -3.45 21.48 -12.36
C PHE A 267 -4.81 21.36 -11.67
N SER A 268 -5.90 21.24 -12.43
CA SER A 268 -7.22 20.94 -11.91
C SER A 268 -7.43 19.44 -11.83
N LEU A 269 -7.92 18.98 -10.68
CA LEU A 269 -8.15 17.55 -10.43
C LEU A 269 -9.52 17.14 -10.95
N GLN A 270 -9.57 16.20 -11.89
CA GLN A 270 -10.79 15.55 -12.34
C GLN A 270 -10.80 14.10 -11.86
N LEU A 271 -11.66 13.81 -10.89
CA LEU A 271 -11.83 12.45 -10.38
C LEU A 271 -12.77 11.67 -11.31
N ALA A 272 -12.29 10.54 -11.82
CA ALA A 272 -13.09 9.59 -12.56
C ALA A 272 -13.30 8.32 -11.72
N ASP A 273 -14.52 8.13 -11.21
CA ASP A 273 -14.84 6.95 -10.44
C ASP A 273 -15.06 5.74 -11.36
N ILE A 274 -14.32 4.70 -11.04
CA ILE A 274 -14.38 3.43 -11.77
C ILE A 274 -15.69 2.68 -11.46
N ALA A 275 -16.18 2.79 -10.23
CA ALA A 275 -17.35 2.05 -9.77
C ALA A 275 -18.67 2.56 -10.37
N VAL A 276 -18.80 3.88 -10.62
CA VAL A 276 -20.03 4.46 -11.17
C VAL A 276 -20.23 4.12 -12.64
N GLN A 277 -19.14 3.98 -13.39
CA GLN A 277 -19.25 3.70 -14.82
C GLN A 277 -19.59 2.22 -15.13
N ARG A 278 -19.30 1.30 -14.17
CA ARG A 278 -19.72 -0.11 -14.25
C ARG A 278 -19.82 -0.74 -12.87
N PRO A 279 -21.02 -1.17 -12.42
CA PRO A 279 -21.18 -1.89 -11.15
C PRO A 279 -20.34 -3.16 -11.04
N ASP A 280 -19.98 -3.78 -12.18
CA ASP A 280 -19.12 -4.99 -12.25
C ASP A 280 -17.62 -4.68 -12.29
N ALA A 281 -17.22 -3.42 -12.31
CA ALA A 281 -15.81 -3.01 -12.33
C ALA A 281 -15.05 -3.31 -11.03
N HIS A 282 -15.72 -3.84 -10.01
CA HIS A 282 -15.09 -4.44 -8.83
C HIS A 282 -14.22 -5.65 -9.20
N ARG A 283 -14.41 -6.23 -10.35
CA ARG A 283 -13.49 -7.20 -10.94
C ARG A 283 -12.27 -6.47 -11.50
N LEU A 284 -11.39 -6.02 -10.61
CA LEU A 284 -10.02 -5.60 -10.92
C LEU A 284 -9.19 -6.81 -11.42
N ALA A 285 -9.84 -7.75 -12.08
CA ALA A 285 -9.17 -8.87 -12.71
C ALA A 285 -8.28 -8.29 -13.82
N GLU A 286 -6.99 -8.54 -13.69
CA GLU A 286 -6.05 -8.33 -14.77
C GLU A 286 -6.58 -9.04 -16.02
N GLY A 287 -6.86 -8.28 -17.09
CA GLY A 287 -7.47 -8.78 -18.33
C GLY A 287 -8.96 -8.50 -18.49
N ALA A 288 -9.63 -7.81 -17.54
CA ALA A 288 -10.98 -7.31 -17.76
C ALA A 288 -10.94 -6.18 -18.80
N LYS A 289 -11.58 -6.34 -19.95
CA LYS A 289 -11.73 -5.27 -20.95
C LYS A 289 -12.36 -4.04 -20.28
N GLU A 290 -11.67 -2.88 -20.42
CA GLU A 290 -12.02 -1.57 -19.85
C GLU A 290 -11.84 -1.44 -18.32
N GLY A 291 -10.94 -2.23 -17.73
CA GLY A 291 -10.49 -2.03 -16.35
C GLY A 291 -9.61 -0.77 -16.18
N PRO A 292 -9.27 -0.40 -14.92
CA PRO A 292 -8.43 0.76 -14.66
C PRO A 292 -7.05 0.68 -15.32
N ILE A 293 -6.50 -0.52 -15.47
CA ILE A 293 -5.21 -0.77 -16.14
C ILE A 293 -5.31 -0.42 -17.61
N GLU A 294 -6.32 -0.92 -18.32
CA GLU A 294 -6.53 -0.62 -19.74
C GLU A 294 -6.80 0.87 -19.98
N ARG A 295 -7.59 1.51 -19.12
CA ARG A 295 -7.86 2.95 -19.25
C ARG A 295 -6.59 3.80 -19.12
N LEU A 296 -5.63 3.39 -18.27
CA LEU A 296 -4.33 4.02 -18.18
C LEU A 296 -3.47 3.69 -19.42
N GLN A 297 -3.48 2.45 -19.88
CA GLN A 297 -2.76 2.06 -21.11
C GLN A 297 -3.28 2.81 -22.34
N ASP A 298 -4.60 2.95 -22.47
CA ASP A 298 -5.27 3.72 -23.53
C ASP A 298 -5.12 5.24 -23.36
N ARG A 299 -4.45 5.69 -22.30
CA ARG A 299 -4.25 7.12 -22.00
C ARG A 299 -5.56 7.90 -21.80
N LYS A 300 -6.63 7.20 -21.43
CA LYS A 300 -7.93 7.81 -21.06
C LYS A 300 -7.89 8.47 -19.68
N ALA A 301 -6.83 8.22 -18.91
CA ALA A 301 -6.56 8.84 -17.63
C ALA A 301 -5.05 9.06 -17.45
N ASN A 302 -4.70 10.03 -16.61
CA ASN A 302 -3.31 10.43 -16.37
C ASN A 302 -2.70 9.72 -15.17
N LEU A 303 -3.52 9.39 -14.16
CA LEU A 303 -3.09 8.85 -12.89
C LEU A 303 -4.18 7.95 -12.29
N SER A 304 -3.79 6.99 -11.44
CA SER A 304 -4.73 6.23 -10.61
C SER A 304 -4.36 6.33 -9.14
N MET A 305 -5.36 6.34 -8.26
CA MET A 305 -5.24 6.26 -6.81
C MET A 305 -6.41 5.46 -6.23
N GLY A 306 -6.31 4.98 -4.99
CA GLY A 306 -7.34 4.16 -4.33
C GLY A 306 -6.80 2.79 -3.95
N TYR A 307 -5.71 2.75 -3.17
CA TYR A 307 -5.14 1.50 -2.67
C TYR A 307 -4.66 0.55 -3.78
N PHE A 308 -3.96 1.07 -4.79
CA PHE A 308 -3.37 0.22 -5.83
C PHE A 308 -2.10 -0.47 -5.32
N ARG A 309 -2.14 -1.80 -5.24
CA ARG A 309 -0.99 -2.65 -4.92
C ARG A 309 0.02 -2.64 -6.04
N LYS A 310 1.30 -2.52 -5.72
CA LYS A 310 2.38 -2.69 -6.68
C LYS A 310 2.63 -4.17 -6.93
N THR A 311 2.56 -4.57 -8.19
CA THR A 311 2.87 -5.93 -8.64
C THR A 311 3.84 -5.88 -9.82
N ALA A 312 4.69 -6.92 -9.98
CA ALA A 312 5.64 -7.01 -11.08
C ALA A 312 4.95 -6.89 -12.44
N ARG A 313 3.82 -7.58 -12.62
CA ARG A 313 3.04 -7.53 -13.86
C ARG A 313 2.50 -6.15 -14.19
N ARG A 314 1.96 -5.42 -13.19
CA ARG A 314 1.47 -4.05 -13.40
C ARG A 314 2.61 -3.10 -13.74
N ASN A 315 3.77 -3.27 -13.12
CA ASN A 315 4.95 -2.44 -13.38
C ASN A 315 5.51 -2.63 -14.80
N GLN A 316 5.31 -3.81 -15.41
CA GLN A 316 5.64 -4.03 -16.82
C GLN A 316 4.73 -3.21 -17.75
N LEU A 317 3.45 -3.09 -17.43
CA LEU A 317 2.42 -2.46 -18.25
C LEU A 317 2.28 -0.95 -18.00
N LEU A 318 2.58 -0.49 -16.80
CA LEU A 318 2.34 0.86 -16.31
C LEU A 318 3.58 1.41 -15.59
N THR A 319 3.69 2.72 -15.52
CA THR A 319 4.71 3.41 -14.72
C THR A 319 4.17 3.66 -13.30
N THR A 320 5.01 3.44 -12.29
CA THR A 320 4.66 3.68 -10.88
C THR A 320 5.77 4.46 -10.17
N PRO A 321 5.45 5.58 -9.50
CA PRO A 321 6.39 6.32 -8.68
C PRO A 321 6.70 5.56 -7.38
N MET A 322 7.49 6.15 -6.48
CA MET A 322 7.76 5.59 -5.15
C MET A 322 6.46 5.23 -4.42
N SER A 323 6.51 4.15 -3.66
CA SER A 323 5.40 3.79 -2.76
C SER A 323 5.31 4.80 -1.63
N TYR A 324 4.11 5.31 -1.39
CA TYR A 324 3.84 6.24 -0.29
C TYR A 324 3.21 5.57 0.93
N TYR A 325 2.88 4.29 0.81
CA TYR A 325 2.28 3.52 1.89
C TYR A 325 2.67 2.04 1.79
N SER A 326 2.92 1.44 2.94
CA SER A 326 3.12 0.00 3.06
C SER A 326 2.08 -0.57 4.01
N ALA A 327 1.43 -1.64 3.61
CA ALA A 327 0.38 -2.30 4.36
C ALA A 327 0.80 -3.72 4.74
N ASN A 328 0.53 -4.11 5.97
CA ASN A 328 0.67 -5.49 6.39
C ASN A 328 -0.61 -6.27 6.03
N LEU A 329 -0.45 -7.38 5.31
CA LEU A 329 -1.49 -8.38 5.21
C LEU A 329 -1.49 -9.23 6.48
N VAL A 330 -2.62 -9.37 7.13
CA VAL A 330 -2.78 -10.11 8.37
C VAL A 330 -3.88 -11.15 8.26
N ALA A 331 -3.71 -12.26 8.96
CA ALA A 331 -4.78 -13.22 9.13
C ALA A 331 -5.68 -12.79 10.29
N VAL A 332 -6.99 -12.83 10.08
CA VAL A 332 -8.03 -12.40 11.01
C VAL A 332 -8.96 -13.54 11.32
N LEU A 333 -9.19 -13.79 12.58
CA LEU A 333 -10.03 -14.87 13.09
C LEU A 333 -11.19 -14.32 13.90
N GLN A 334 -12.29 -15.05 13.97
CA GLN A 334 -13.41 -14.71 14.86
C GLN A 334 -13.20 -15.34 16.23
N LEU A 335 -13.15 -14.53 17.29
CA LEU A 335 -12.78 -14.94 18.66
C LEU A 335 -13.85 -15.70 19.44
N GLU A 336 -15.12 -15.62 19.05
CA GLU A 336 -16.21 -16.21 19.87
C GLU A 336 -16.04 -17.70 20.15
N ARG A 337 -15.27 -18.41 19.33
CA ARG A 337 -15.00 -19.85 19.46
C ARG A 337 -13.81 -20.21 20.33
N TYR A 338 -12.93 -19.26 20.56
CA TYR A 338 -11.66 -19.50 21.28
C TYR A 338 -11.64 -18.85 22.66
N ARG A 339 -12.80 -18.37 23.14
CA ARG A 339 -12.92 -17.95 24.53
C ARG A 339 -12.76 -19.19 25.40
N ILE A 340 -11.73 -19.20 26.25
CA ILE A 340 -11.63 -20.16 27.35
C ILE A 340 -12.95 -20.09 28.13
N SER A 341 -13.63 -21.21 28.29
CA SER A 341 -14.83 -21.23 29.11
C SER A 341 -14.50 -20.72 30.52
N SER A 342 -15.41 -19.98 31.11
CA SER A 342 -15.19 -19.42 32.47
C SER A 342 -14.87 -20.50 33.51
N LEU A 343 -15.30 -21.74 33.26
CA LEU A 343 -14.97 -22.91 34.09
C LEU A 343 -13.54 -23.38 33.84
N ALA A 344 -13.09 -23.43 32.57
CA ALA A 344 -11.71 -23.81 32.24
C ALA A 344 -10.71 -22.79 32.82
N LEU A 345 -11.08 -21.50 32.93
CA LEU A 345 -10.26 -20.47 33.53
C LEU A 345 -9.93 -20.78 35.01
N LEU A 346 -10.81 -21.44 35.74
CA LEU A 346 -10.58 -21.84 37.13
C LEU A 346 -9.60 -23.02 37.25
N ALA A 347 -9.55 -23.90 36.28
CA ALA A 347 -8.61 -25.02 36.25
C ALA A 347 -7.21 -24.61 35.73
N PHE A 348 -7.13 -23.54 34.92
CA PHE A 348 -5.93 -23.13 34.22
C PHE A 348 -4.72 -22.69 35.07
N PRO A 349 -4.88 -22.12 36.33
CA PRO A 349 -3.75 -21.68 37.12
C PRO A 349 -2.72 -22.76 37.44
N PHE A 350 -3.14 -24.03 37.51
CA PHE A 350 -2.26 -25.15 37.79
C PHE A 350 -2.31 -26.18 36.66
N GLU A 351 -1.15 -26.78 36.35
CA GLU A 351 -1.07 -27.95 35.48
C GLU A 351 -1.76 -29.17 36.11
N LEU A 352 -2.14 -30.12 35.26
CA LEU A 352 -2.79 -31.35 35.69
C LEU A 352 -1.98 -32.10 36.76
N SER A 353 -0.65 -32.08 36.65
CA SER A 353 0.29 -32.68 37.61
C SER A 353 0.12 -32.09 39.02
N VAL A 354 -0.03 -30.78 39.13
CA VAL A 354 -0.23 -30.08 40.44
C VAL A 354 -1.60 -30.40 41.02
N TRP A 355 -2.66 -30.47 40.18
CA TRP A 355 -3.98 -30.88 40.60
C TRP A 355 -4.00 -32.33 41.13
N LEU A 356 -3.29 -33.24 40.47
CA LEU A 356 -3.18 -34.63 40.91
C LEU A 356 -2.39 -34.76 42.23
N LEU A 357 -1.30 -34.00 42.39
CA LEU A 357 -0.55 -33.95 43.66
C LEU A 357 -1.38 -33.40 44.81
N LEU A 358 -2.16 -32.34 44.53
CA LEU A 358 -3.08 -31.75 45.52
C LEU A 358 -4.15 -32.75 45.94
N LEU A 359 -4.74 -33.46 44.98
CA LEU A 359 -5.73 -34.51 45.26
C LEU A 359 -5.12 -35.63 46.11
N LEU A 360 -3.93 -36.10 45.76
CA LEU A 360 -3.20 -37.14 46.49
C LEU A 360 -2.92 -36.68 47.94
N ALA A 361 -2.40 -35.43 48.10
CA ALA A 361 -2.14 -34.86 49.41
C ALA A 361 -3.44 -34.75 50.27
N LEU A 362 -4.53 -34.31 49.63
CA LEU A 362 -5.84 -34.26 50.27
C LEU A 362 -6.33 -35.64 50.73
N LEU A 363 -6.20 -36.67 49.89
CA LEU A 363 -6.59 -38.03 50.23
C LEU A 363 -5.73 -38.62 51.36
N ILE A 364 -4.42 -38.35 51.36
CA ILE A 364 -3.53 -38.77 52.45
C ILE A 364 -3.97 -38.09 53.79
N HIS A 365 -4.18 -36.79 53.77
CA HIS A 365 -4.62 -36.06 54.98
C HIS A 365 -6.01 -36.51 55.47
N LEU A 366 -6.93 -36.77 54.54
CA LEU A 366 -8.24 -37.31 54.86
C LEU A 366 -8.12 -38.72 55.48
N GLY A 367 -7.24 -39.57 54.92
CA GLY A 367 -6.96 -40.94 55.48
C GLY A 367 -6.38 -40.90 56.89
N LEU A 368 -5.48 -39.93 57.15
CA LEU A 368 -4.90 -39.73 58.50
C LEU A 368 -5.93 -39.24 59.53
N HIS A 369 -7.03 -38.65 59.11
CA HIS A 369 -8.12 -38.22 59.98
C HIS A 369 -9.26 -39.26 60.13
N LEU A 370 -9.25 -40.35 59.36
CA LEU A 370 -10.20 -41.43 59.55
C LEU A 370 -9.90 -42.12 60.87
N PRO A 371 -10.93 -42.33 61.78
CA PRO A 371 -10.72 -42.99 63.05
C PRO A 371 -10.28 -44.41 62.85
N GLY A 372 -9.06 -44.75 63.34
CA GLY A 372 -8.62 -46.12 63.42
C GLY A 372 -9.64 -46.95 64.20
N ARG A 373 -9.79 -48.23 63.84
CA ARG A 373 -10.77 -49.21 64.36
C ARG A 373 -10.77 -49.45 65.91
N SER A 374 -10.10 -48.56 66.68
CA SER A 374 -9.83 -48.74 68.08
C SER A 374 -10.31 -47.56 68.98
N SER A 375 -11.35 -46.88 68.59
CA SER A 375 -11.88 -45.79 69.48
C SER A 375 -13.27 -46.11 69.95
N SER A 376 -13.44 -46.04 71.24
CA SER A 376 -14.68 -46.32 72.06
C SER A 376 -15.92 -45.71 71.37
N PRO A 377 -17.10 -46.45 71.42
CA PRO A 377 -18.33 -46.00 70.80
C PRO A 377 -18.97 -44.89 71.71
N GLY A 378 -18.74 -43.63 71.36
CA GLY A 378 -19.35 -42.55 72.15
C GLY A 378 -19.24 -41.11 71.63
N ARG A 379 -18.31 -40.80 70.75
CA ARG A 379 -18.16 -39.44 70.25
C ARG A 379 -17.66 -39.43 68.83
N HIS A 380 -18.56 -39.65 67.89
CA HIS A 380 -18.29 -39.36 66.46
C HIS A 380 -18.29 -37.83 66.31
N ASP A 381 -17.10 -37.20 66.46
CA ASP A 381 -16.88 -35.89 65.83
C ASP A 381 -16.67 -36.14 64.27
N GLY A 382 -17.79 -36.26 63.59
CA GLY A 382 -17.83 -36.45 62.11
C GLY A 382 -17.28 -35.27 61.29
N SER A 383 -16.53 -34.35 61.89
CA SER A 383 -16.06 -33.09 61.31
C SER A 383 -14.62 -33.14 60.76
N GLY A 384 -13.90 -34.26 60.98
CA GLY A 384 -12.47 -34.30 60.63
C GLY A 384 -12.16 -34.07 59.14
N GLY A 385 -12.94 -34.67 58.25
CA GLY A 385 -12.78 -34.47 56.80
C GLY A 385 -13.13 -33.06 56.33
N LEU A 386 -14.19 -32.50 56.83
CA LEU A 386 -14.59 -31.12 56.54
C LEU A 386 -13.55 -30.10 57.03
N GLN A 387 -12.86 -30.37 58.15
CA GLN A 387 -11.80 -29.50 58.67
C GLN A 387 -10.57 -29.46 57.77
N VAL A 388 -10.18 -30.57 57.13
CA VAL A 388 -9.07 -30.61 56.17
C VAL A 388 -9.37 -29.77 54.95
N VAL A 389 -10.58 -29.87 54.40
CA VAL A 389 -11.03 -29.04 53.25
C VAL A 389 -11.15 -27.58 53.66
N ALA A 390 -11.71 -27.30 54.85
CA ALA A 390 -11.85 -25.94 55.37
C ALA A 390 -10.50 -25.24 55.53
N LEU A 391 -9.47 -25.94 56.04
CA LEU A 391 -8.11 -25.44 56.15
C LEU A 391 -7.48 -25.14 54.77
N LEU A 392 -7.69 -26.01 53.80
CA LEU A 392 -7.25 -25.77 52.43
C LEU A 392 -7.86 -24.50 51.84
N LEU A 393 -9.14 -24.28 52.09
CA LEU A 393 -9.86 -23.08 51.65
C LEU A 393 -9.54 -21.84 52.50
N GLY A 394 -8.83 -21.98 53.61
CA GLY A 394 -8.43 -20.88 54.48
C GLY A 394 -9.44 -20.51 55.53
N ALA A 395 -10.40 -21.37 55.81
CA ALA A 395 -11.32 -21.17 56.94
C ALA A 395 -10.62 -21.40 58.28
N ALA A 396 -11.00 -20.63 59.30
CA ALA A 396 -10.48 -20.79 60.63
C ALA A 396 -10.97 -22.11 61.26
N LEU A 397 -10.11 -22.78 62.02
CA LEU A 397 -10.49 -23.95 62.79
C LEU A 397 -11.44 -23.52 63.99
N ALA A 398 -12.66 -23.98 63.97
CA ALA A 398 -13.61 -23.71 65.02
C ALA A 398 -13.22 -24.38 66.36
N ARG A 399 -12.54 -25.52 66.34
CA ARG A 399 -12.04 -26.25 67.52
C ARG A 399 -10.68 -26.87 67.17
N LEU A 400 -9.70 -26.70 68.08
CA LEU A 400 -8.38 -27.36 67.90
C LEU A 400 -8.48 -28.86 68.28
N PRO A 401 -7.90 -29.75 67.51
CA PRO A 401 -7.79 -31.16 67.84
C PRO A 401 -7.11 -31.34 69.21
N ARG A 402 -7.64 -32.23 70.14
CA ARG A 402 -7.02 -32.49 71.39
C ARG A 402 -5.72 -33.31 71.34
N PRO A 403 -5.57 -34.37 70.51
CA PRO A 403 -4.33 -35.10 70.36
C PRO A 403 -3.23 -34.27 69.67
N TRP A 404 -2.01 -34.29 70.26
CA TRP A 404 -0.90 -33.52 69.76
C TRP A 404 -0.50 -33.88 68.27
N ARG A 405 -0.66 -35.18 67.97
CA ARG A 405 -0.43 -35.71 66.60
C ARG A 405 -1.32 -34.98 65.52
N HIS A 406 -2.62 -34.88 65.86
CA HIS A 406 -3.54 -34.20 64.91
C HIS A 406 -3.31 -32.71 64.86
N ARG A 407 -2.80 -32.10 65.94
CA ARG A 407 -2.38 -30.67 65.89
C ARG A 407 -1.18 -30.49 64.99
N PHE A 408 -0.21 -31.38 65.06
CA PHE A 408 0.97 -31.31 64.20
C PHE A 408 0.58 -31.50 62.73
N ILE A 409 -0.25 -32.49 62.40
CA ILE A 409 -0.77 -32.73 61.03
C ILE A 409 -1.55 -31.52 60.56
N ALA A 410 -2.44 -30.92 61.35
CA ALA A 410 -3.21 -29.74 60.99
C ALA A 410 -2.31 -28.51 60.79
N ALA A 411 -1.28 -28.33 61.61
CA ALA A 411 -0.31 -27.25 61.47
C ALA A 411 0.51 -27.41 60.17
N HIS A 412 0.98 -28.63 59.90
CA HIS A 412 1.69 -28.92 58.64
C HIS A 412 0.82 -28.64 57.41
N TRP A 413 -0.45 -29.10 57.41
CA TRP A 413 -1.41 -28.84 56.34
C TRP A 413 -1.71 -27.36 56.17
N LEU A 414 -1.85 -26.62 57.29
CA LEU A 414 -2.04 -25.18 57.26
C LEU A 414 -0.83 -24.48 56.57
N TRP A 415 0.39 -24.82 57.00
CA TRP A 415 1.61 -24.26 56.40
C TRP A 415 1.74 -24.57 54.90
N ALA A 416 1.44 -25.79 54.46
CA ALA A 416 1.46 -26.20 53.08
C ALA A 416 0.37 -25.53 52.22
N SER A 417 -0.82 -25.32 52.82
CA SER A 417 -1.96 -24.70 52.12
C SER A 417 -1.81 -23.20 51.86
N ILE A 418 -1.04 -22.47 52.70
CA ILE A 418 -0.84 -21.02 52.55
C ILE A 418 -0.17 -20.65 51.23
N PRO A 419 1.05 -21.15 50.89
CA PRO A 419 1.71 -20.79 49.64
C PRO A 419 0.92 -21.26 48.41
N LEU A 420 0.30 -22.45 48.49
CA LEU A 420 -0.50 -23.00 47.39
C LEU A 420 -1.71 -22.09 47.09
N ARG A 421 -2.43 -21.64 48.12
CA ARG A 421 -3.56 -20.76 47.98
C ARG A 421 -3.16 -19.38 47.44
N ILE A 422 -2.07 -18.80 47.99
CA ILE A 422 -1.55 -17.50 47.53
C ILE A 422 -1.13 -17.60 46.07
N SER A 423 -0.43 -18.66 45.67
CA SER A 423 -0.03 -18.89 44.28
C SER A 423 -1.24 -19.03 43.35
N TYR A 424 -2.24 -19.82 43.75
CA TYR A 424 -3.48 -19.96 42.97
C TYR A 424 -4.21 -18.63 42.80
N GLN A 425 -4.39 -17.87 43.87
CA GLN A 425 -5.07 -16.58 43.83
C GLN A 425 -4.29 -15.56 42.98
N SER A 426 -2.97 -15.51 43.13
CA SER A 426 -2.10 -14.62 42.35
C SER A 426 -2.16 -14.95 40.88
N LEU A 427 -2.00 -16.23 40.49
CA LEU A 427 -2.08 -16.68 39.10
C LEU A 427 -3.48 -16.45 38.53
N LEU A 428 -4.54 -16.81 39.23
CA LEU A 428 -5.91 -16.58 38.80
C LEU A 428 -6.20 -15.09 38.57
N PHE A 429 -5.77 -14.23 39.53
CA PHE A 429 -5.91 -12.78 39.38
C PHE A 429 -5.12 -12.24 38.20
N HIS A 430 -3.89 -12.73 38.00
CA HIS A 430 -3.06 -12.39 36.85
C HIS A 430 -3.73 -12.81 35.54
N LEU A 431 -4.30 -14.00 35.48
CA LEU A 431 -5.04 -14.53 34.33
C LEU A 431 -6.30 -13.71 34.04
N ILE A 432 -7.08 -13.35 35.06
CA ILE A 432 -8.27 -12.50 34.89
C ILE A 432 -7.89 -11.10 34.42
N ARG A 433 -6.78 -10.53 34.94
CA ARG A 433 -6.29 -9.20 34.57
C ARG A 433 -5.73 -9.14 33.15
N LEU A 434 -4.95 -10.14 32.75
CA LEU A 434 -4.34 -10.21 31.41
C LEU A 434 -5.36 -10.50 30.32
N GLN A 435 -6.63 -10.81 30.69
CA GLN A 435 -7.61 -11.27 29.69
C GLN A 435 -7.00 -12.34 28.80
N LEU A 436 -6.43 -13.38 29.39
CA LEU A 436 -6.00 -14.53 28.65
C LEU A 436 -7.21 -15.15 27.94
N TYR A 437 -7.57 -14.49 26.84
CA TYR A 437 -7.94 -15.32 25.74
C TYR A 437 -6.71 -16.21 25.53
N SER A 438 -6.90 -17.50 25.46
CA SER A 438 -5.95 -18.32 24.74
C SER A 438 -5.99 -17.75 23.33
N THR A 439 -5.22 -16.69 23.09
CA THR A 439 -4.81 -16.35 21.77
C THR A 439 -3.67 -17.28 21.52
N PRO A 440 -3.90 -18.45 20.91
CA PRO A 440 -2.80 -19.18 20.37
C PRO A 440 -2.11 -18.15 19.50
N SER A 441 -0.80 -18.03 19.62
CA SER A 441 -0.01 -17.27 18.68
C SER A 441 -0.05 -18.02 17.35
N PHE A 442 -1.21 -18.04 16.69
CA PHE A 442 -1.35 -18.68 15.40
C PHE A 442 -0.43 -17.96 14.44
N SER A 443 0.52 -18.71 13.88
CA SER A 443 1.14 -18.34 12.62
C SER A 443 0.23 -18.81 11.49
N LEU A 444 0.40 -18.24 10.30
CA LEU A 444 -0.32 -18.74 9.11
C LEU A 444 -0.10 -20.25 8.92
N GLU A 445 1.11 -20.72 9.18
CA GLU A 445 1.49 -22.13 9.09
C GLU A 445 0.67 -23.02 10.04
N GLN A 446 0.48 -22.58 11.28
CA GLN A 446 -0.34 -23.31 12.26
C GLN A 446 -1.81 -23.33 11.88
N LEU A 447 -2.34 -22.21 11.35
CA LEU A 447 -3.73 -22.16 10.86
C LEU A 447 -3.97 -23.17 9.74
N LEU A 448 -3.05 -23.23 8.79
CA LEU A 448 -3.13 -24.18 7.68
C LEU A 448 -2.98 -25.63 8.16
N ALA A 449 -2.07 -25.90 9.12
CA ALA A 449 -1.86 -27.23 9.71
C ALA A 449 -3.09 -27.72 10.50
N GLU A 450 -3.82 -26.81 11.16
CA GLU A 450 -5.06 -27.13 11.90
C GLU A 450 -6.30 -27.26 10.99
N GLY A 451 -6.12 -27.11 9.67
CA GLY A 451 -7.17 -27.27 8.67
C GLY A 451 -8.14 -26.08 8.59
N PHE A 452 -7.69 -24.88 8.93
CA PHE A 452 -8.46 -23.67 8.69
C PHE A 452 -8.47 -23.32 7.21
N GLN A 453 -9.61 -22.84 6.72
CA GLN A 453 -9.76 -22.32 5.37
C GLN A 453 -9.64 -20.79 5.37
N GLY A 454 -8.77 -20.27 4.51
CA GLY A 454 -8.58 -18.84 4.35
C GLY A 454 -9.53 -18.27 3.30
N ILE A 455 -10.13 -17.12 3.60
CA ILE A 455 -10.88 -16.33 2.63
C ILE A 455 -10.16 -15.01 2.35
N CYS A 456 -10.07 -14.63 1.10
CA CYS A 456 -9.39 -13.41 0.68
C CYS A 456 -9.96 -12.86 -0.64
N THR A 457 -9.46 -11.71 -1.09
CA THR A 457 -9.77 -11.20 -2.43
C THR A 457 -8.98 -11.99 -3.49
N ALA A 458 -9.47 -12.05 -4.72
CA ALA A 458 -8.80 -12.74 -5.82
C ALA A 458 -7.36 -12.25 -6.07
N ASN A 459 -7.12 -10.94 -5.87
CA ASN A 459 -5.77 -10.39 -5.98
C ASN A 459 -4.84 -10.83 -4.83
N THR A 460 -5.38 -10.99 -3.63
CA THR A 460 -4.62 -11.50 -2.47
C THR A 460 -4.33 -12.98 -2.62
N GLU A 461 -5.27 -13.77 -3.12
CA GLU A 461 -5.07 -15.19 -3.40
C GLU A 461 -3.89 -15.42 -4.36
N ARG A 462 -3.86 -14.68 -5.49
CA ARG A 462 -2.74 -14.79 -6.45
C ARG A 462 -1.40 -14.47 -5.83
N LEU A 463 -1.33 -13.44 -4.99
CA LEU A 463 -0.11 -13.07 -4.28
C LEU A 463 0.32 -14.16 -3.29
N LEU A 464 -0.62 -14.75 -2.57
CA LEU A 464 -0.35 -15.78 -1.58
C LEU A 464 0.02 -17.13 -2.23
N LEU A 465 -0.50 -17.45 -3.41
CA LEU A 465 -0.14 -18.64 -4.17
C LEU A 465 1.34 -18.64 -4.62
N GLU A 466 1.97 -17.45 -4.74
CA GLU A 466 3.41 -17.32 -4.99
C GLU A 466 4.25 -17.71 -3.75
N MET A 467 3.63 -17.78 -2.55
CA MET A 467 4.32 -18.17 -1.32
C MET A 467 4.43 -19.70 -1.21
N PRO A 468 5.63 -20.24 -0.96
CA PRO A 468 5.85 -21.70 -0.89
C PRO A 468 4.97 -22.42 0.13
N LEU A 469 4.61 -21.73 1.21
CA LEU A 469 3.76 -22.26 2.28
C LEU A 469 2.33 -22.54 1.80
N VAL A 470 1.76 -21.60 1.05
CA VAL A 470 0.39 -21.70 0.51
C VAL A 470 0.37 -22.63 -0.70
N ALA A 471 1.40 -22.57 -1.55
CA ALA A 471 1.52 -23.44 -2.73
C ALA A 471 1.57 -24.93 -2.36
N ARG A 472 2.07 -25.29 -1.16
CA ARG A 472 2.08 -26.68 -0.65
C ARG A 472 0.70 -27.17 -0.18
N ASN A 473 -0.24 -26.26 0.08
CA ASN A 473 -1.58 -26.57 0.57
C ASN A 473 -2.64 -26.05 -0.42
N PRO A 474 -2.74 -26.58 -1.63
CA PRO A 474 -3.71 -26.12 -2.62
C PRO A 474 -5.13 -26.35 -2.09
N GLY A 475 -5.99 -25.35 -2.24
CA GLY A 475 -7.37 -25.39 -1.74
C GLY A 475 -7.57 -24.93 -0.30
N SER A 476 -6.50 -24.50 0.40
CA SER A 476 -6.63 -23.90 1.74
C SER A 476 -7.08 -22.43 1.71
N LEU A 477 -7.00 -21.78 0.55
CA LEU A 477 -7.46 -20.41 0.33
C LEU A 477 -8.58 -20.39 -0.71
N HIS A 478 -9.58 -19.59 -0.44
CA HIS A 478 -10.70 -19.34 -1.36
C HIS A 478 -10.83 -17.84 -1.60
N SER A 479 -10.78 -17.44 -2.87
CA SER A 479 -11.08 -16.06 -3.22
C SER A 479 -12.58 -15.83 -3.26
N LEU A 480 -13.00 -14.69 -2.73
CA LEU A 480 -14.31 -14.14 -2.95
C LEU A 480 -14.28 -13.25 -4.20
N ASP A 481 -15.34 -13.27 -4.99
CA ASP A 481 -15.51 -12.41 -6.18
C ASP A 481 -15.71 -10.93 -5.81
N THR A 482 -14.95 -10.45 -4.82
CA THR A 482 -14.99 -9.07 -4.34
C THR A 482 -13.63 -8.43 -4.46
N ALA A 483 -13.61 -7.12 -4.74
CA ALA A 483 -12.37 -6.35 -4.80
C ALA A 483 -11.99 -5.76 -3.43
N SER A 484 -12.91 -5.76 -2.47
CA SER A 484 -12.77 -5.08 -1.20
C SER A 484 -12.46 -6.03 -0.06
N ASP A 485 -11.41 -5.74 0.71
CA ASP A 485 -11.10 -6.42 1.97
C ASP A 485 -12.24 -6.26 3.00
N TRP A 486 -13.05 -5.20 2.88
CA TRP A 486 -14.23 -4.97 3.71
C TRP A 486 -15.31 -6.05 3.51
N ASP A 487 -15.53 -6.46 2.26
CA ASP A 487 -16.49 -7.52 1.94
C ASP A 487 -16.00 -8.87 2.44
N VAL A 488 -14.69 -9.14 2.38
CA VAL A 488 -14.08 -10.35 2.93
C VAL A 488 -14.31 -10.42 4.45
N LEU A 489 -14.10 -9.32 5.18
CA LEU A 489 -14.36 -9.25 6.62
C LEU A 489 -15.86 -9.38 6.94
N SER A 490 -16.73 -8.84 6.09
CA SER A 490 -18.18 -9.01 6.23
C SER A 490 -18.61 -10.45 6.00
N ALA A 491 -17.98 -11.16 5.07
CA ALA A 491 -18.20 -12.59 4.84
C ALA A 491 -17.71 -13.43 6.02
N LEU A 492 -16.55 -13.09 6.62
CA LEU A 492 -16.06 -13.69 7.86
C LEU A 492 -17.08 -13.52 9.01
N GLN A 493 -17.69 -12.33 9.12
CA GLN A 493 -18.69 -12.04 10.14
C GLN A 493 -19.97 -12.88 10.00
N ARG A 494 -20.41 -13.12 8.75
CA ARG A 494 -21.62 -13.92 8.46
C ARG A 494 -21.40 -15.40 8.72
N ASN A 495 -20.19 -15.90 8.52
CA ASN A 495 -19.89 -17.33 8.56
C ASN A 495 -19.47 -17.79 9.97
N ARG A 496 -20.43 -17.92 10.88
CA ARG A 496 -20.19 -18.32 12.28
C ARG A 496 -19.80 -19.79 12.48
N ASN A 497 -19.93 -20.66 11.45
CA ASN A 497 -19.88 -22.12 11.66
C ASN A 497 -18.65 -22.88 11.12
N GLY A 498 -17.64 -22.25 10.53
CA GLY A 498 -16.45 -22.90 9.96
C GLY A 498 -15.13 -22.56 10.67
N LYS A 499 -14.12 -23.37 10.56
CA LYS A 499 -12.73 -23.02 10.84
C LYS A 499 -12.25 -22.11 9.70
N ILE A 500 -12.55 -20.80 9.79
CA ILE A 500 -12.28 -19.85 8.70
C ILE A 500 -11.46 -18.70 9.26
N PHE A 501 -10.49 -18.24 8.49
CA PHE A 501 -9.77 -16.99 8.72
C PHE A 501 -9.82 -16.11 7.46
N ALA A 502 -9.78 -14.80 7.63
CA ALA A 502 -9.68 -13.86 6.53
C ALA A 502 -8.23 -13.36 6.40
N VAL A 503 -7.74 -13.19 5.17
CA VAL A 503 -6.47 -12.49 4.91
C VAL A 503 -6.77 -11.15 4.29
N THR A 504 -6.50 -10.09 5.03
CA THR A 504 -6.86 -8.72 4.66
C THR A 504 -5.81 -7.73 5.13
N ASN A 505 -5.90 -6.50 4.63
CA ASN A 505 -5.05 -5.40 5.10
C ASN A 505 -5.31 -5.09 6.57
N GLN A 506 -4.24 -4.90 7.34
CA GLN A 506 -4.29 -4.63 8.78
C GLN A 506 -5.07 -3.37 9.12
N ASP A 507 -4.92 -2.29 8.35
CA ASP A 507 -5.57 -1.02 8.65
C ASP A 507 -7.05 -1.01 8.24
N VAL A 508 -7.39 -1.69 7.15
CA VAL A 508 -8.79 -1.97 6.77
C VAL A 508 -9.45 -2.84 7.84
N THR A 509 -8.75 -3.88 8.31
CA THR A 509 -9.23 -4.73 9.41
C THR A 509 -9.51 -3.91 10.66
N ARG A 510 -8.60 -3.04 11.07
CA ARG A 510 -8.81 -2.16 12.23
C ARG A 510 -10.01 -1.25 12.02
N SER A 511 -10.14 -0.62 10.86
CA SER A 511 -11.30 0.22 10.53
C SER A 511 -12.61 -0.55 10.58
N PHE A 512 -12.64 -1.77 10.04
CA PHE A 512 -13.79 -2.67 10.10
C PHE A 512 -14.16 -3.06 11.55
N MET A 513 -13.17 -3.45 12.34
CA MET A 513 -13.39 -3.80 13.76
C MET A 513 -13.99 -2.62 14.53
N HIS A 514 -13.62 -1.37 14.19
CA HIS A 514 -14.18 -0.19 14.83
C HIS A 514 -15.63 0.11 14.45
N SER A 515 -16.01 -0.19 13.22
CA SER A 515 -17.38 -0.02 12.75
C SER A 515 -18.29 -1.17 13.21
N SER A 516 -17.70 -2.31 13.59
CA SER A 516 -18.42 -3.48 14.06
C SER A 516 -19.04 -3.25 15.45
N SER A 517 -20.23 -3.79 15.66
CA SER A 517 -20.90 -3.79 16.98
C SER A 517 -20.13 -4.60 18.05
N GLN A 518 -19.27 -5.52 17.63
CA GLN A 518 -18.49 -6.41 18.50
C GLN A 518 -17.01 -6.41 18.09
N PRO A 519 -16.24 -5.35 18.35
CA PRO A 519 -14.83 -5.26 17.97
C PRO A 519 -13.97 -6.35 18.64
N ASP A 520 -14.35 -6.78 19.85
CA ASP A 520 -13.64 -7.81 20.62
C ASP A 520 -13.85 -9.25 20.08
N ALA A 521 -14.72 -9.42 19.08
CA ALA A 521 -14.98 -10.73 18.48
C ALA A 521 -13.89 -11.16 17.47
N TYR A 522 -13.00 -10.25 17.09
CA TYR A 522 -11.98 -10.52 16.09
C TYR A 522 -10.58 -10.59 16.71
N HIS A 523 -9.80 -11.53 16.26
CA HIS A 523 -8.39 -11.66 16.61
C HIS A 523 -7.52 -11.50 15.36
N VAL A 524 -6.61 -10.55 15.40
CA VAL A 524 -5.62 -10.32 14.36
C VAL A 524 -4.35 -11.05 14.75
N VAL A 525 -3.87 -11.94 13.87
CA VAL A 525 -2.61 -12.65 14.05
C VAL A 525 -1.46 -11.64 14.04
N LYS A 526 -0.59 -11.71 15.05
CA LYS A 526 0.48 -10.73 15.24
C LYS A 526 1.52 -10.74 14.12
N GLN A 527 1.80 -11.93 13.58
CA GLN A 527 2.76 -12.08 12.50
C GLN A 527 2.07 -11.72 11.18
N PRO A 528 2.57 -10.71 10.45
CA PRO A 528 2.02 -10.38 9.14
C PRO A 528 2.29 -11.53 8.17
N VAL A 529 1.31 -11.81 7.34
CA VAL A 529 1.41 -12.83 6.27
C VAL A 529 2.33 -12.33 5.17
N ASN A 530 2.17 -11.06 4.78
CA ASN A 530 2.99 -10.39 3.78
C ASN A 530 2.94 -8.87 3.98
N VAL A 531 3.84 -8.15 3.31
CA VAL A 531 3.85 -6.68 3.26
C VAL A 531 3.56 -6.25 1.83
N GLU A 532 2.56 -5.41 1.67
CA GLU A 532 2.16 -4.85 0.38
C GLU A 532 2.63 -3.40 0.26
N TYR A 533 3.10 -3.05 -0.92
CA TYR A 533 3.47 -1.68 -1.25
C TYR A 533 2.37 -1.05 -2.10
N ILE A 534 1.87 0.08 -1.65
CA ILE A 534 0.80 0.82 -2.30
C ILE A 534 1.39 2.03 -3.02
N GLY A 535 0.93 2.28 -4.21
CA GLY A 535 1.38 3.40 -5.03
C GLY A 535 0.35 3.80 -6.07
N MET A 536 0.63 4.87 -6.76
CA MET A 536 -0.13 5.33 -7.90
C MET A 536 0.37 4.67 -9.18
N TYR A 537 -0.47 4.57 -10.18
CA TYR A 537 -0.08 4.13 -11.52
C TYR A 537 -0.39 5.20 -12.56
N MET A 538 0.45 5.25 -13.57
CA MET A 538 0.35 6.15 -14.72
C MET A 538 0.53 5.35 -16.01
N PRO A 539 0.14 5.89 -17.18
CA PRO A 539 0.50 5.29 -18.47
C PRO A 539 2.00 5.00 -18.54
N LYS A 540 2.36 3.92 -19.23
CA LYS A 540 3.78 3.53 -19.36
C LYS A 540 4.60 4.67 -19.97
N HIS A 541 5.76 4.96 -19.36
CA HIS A 541 6.67 6.07 -19.71
C HIS A 541 6.03 7.47 -19.62
N SER A 542 5.01 7.64 -18.77
CA SER A 542 4.37 8.94 -18.55
C SER A 542 5.40 10.01 -18.17
N PHE A 543 5.36 11.14 -18.83
CA PHE A 543 6.22 12.28 -18.51
C PHE A 543 5.93 12.88 -17.11
N LEU A 544 4.78 12.56 -16.50
CA LEU A 544 4.44 12.99 -15.15
C LEU A 544 5.26 12.29 -14.08
N PHE A 545 5.86 11.13 -14.40
CA PHE A 545 6.54 10.26 -13.46
C PHE A 545 7.57 10.99 -12.59
N GLU A 546 8.51 11.70 -13.22
CA GLU A 546 9.62 12.35 -12.51
C GLU A 546 9.11 13.39 -11.50
N LYS A 547 8.07 14.15 -11.86
CA LYS A 547 7.49 15.19 -10.99
C LYS A 547 6.64 14.61 -9.87
N VAL A 548 5.84 13.62 -10.17
CA VAL A 548 5.02 12.92 -9.17
C VAL A 548 5.92 12.21 -8.17
N ASP A 549 6.94 11.50 -8.64
CA ASP A 549 7.90 10.78 -7.80
C ASP A 549 8.70 11.74 -6.88
N ASP A 550 9.22 12.86 -7.42
CA ASP A 550 9.89 13.89 -6.63
C ASP A 550 8.96 14.52 -5.59
N CYS A 551 7.71 14.75 -5.94
CA CYS A 551 6.71 15.30 -5.01
C CYS A 551 6.42 14.31 -3.87
N ILE A 552 6.21 13.03 -4.18
CA ILE A 552 5.98 11.98 -3.17
C ILE A 552 7.19 11.87 -2.24
N ARG A 553 8.41 11.81 -2.78
CA ARG A 553 9.65 11.73 -1.99
C ARG A 553 9.80 12.91 -1.02
N ARG A 554 9.51 14.12 -1.47
CA ARG A 554 9.59 15.33 -0.61
C ARG A 554 8.54 15.32 0.48
N LEU A 555 7.31 14.91 0.17
CA LEU A 555 6.22 14.82 1.14
C LEU A 555 6.48 13.72 2.18
N ASP A 556 7.05 12.60 1.75
CA ASP A 556 7.45 11.52 2.64
C ASP A 556 8.59 11.95 3.56
N ALA A 557 9.67 12.51 3.00
CA ALA A 557 10.82 13.04 3.75
C ALA A 557 10.43 14.14 4.75
N SER A 558 9.39 14.93 4.43
CA SER A 558 8.87 15.99 5.33
C SER A 558 7.87 15.43 6.35
N GLY A 559 7.50 14.15 6.30
CA GLY A 559 6.56 13.50 7.22
C GLY A 559 5.08 13.84 7.00
N PHE A 560 4.73 14.58 5.93
CA PHE A 560 3.33 14.92 5.64
C PHE A 560 2.49 13.68 5.36
N ILE A 561 3.01 12.74 4.57
CA ILE A 561 2.30 11.49 4.26
C ILE A 561 1.95 10.74 5.54
N HIS A 562 2.90 10.59 6.46
CA HIS A 562 2.65 9.95 7.76
C HIS A 562 1.67 10.75 8.65
N ALA A 563 1.68 12.08 8.56
CA ALA A 563 0.72 12.91 9.29
C ALA A 563 -0.70 12.72 8.77
N TRP A 564 -0.90 12.71 7.47
CA TRP A 564 -2.20 12.48 6.83
C TRP A 564 -2.71 11.06 7.08
N GLN A 565 -1.84 10.05 7.01
CA GLN A 565 -2.18 8.67 7.38
C GLN A 565 -2.66 8.60 8.83
N ARG A 566 -1.90 9.15 9.78
CA ARG A 566 -2.30 9.18 11.19
C ARG A 566 -3.64 9.91 11.39
N ALA A 567 -3.88 11.00 10.68
CA ALA A 567 -5.16 11.72 10.75
C ALA A 567 -6.32 10.89 10.20
N ALA A 568 -6.15 10.23 9.05
CA ALA A 568 -7.15 9.34 8.45
C ALA A 568 -7.49 8.15 9.36
N PHE A 569 -6.47 7.60 10.05
CA PHE A 569 -6.65 6.48 11.00
C PHE A 569 -6.87 6.93 12.46
N ALA A 570 -6.89 8.23 12.77
CA ALA A 570 -6.96 8.74 14.15
C ALA A 570 -8.26 8.34 14.88
N GLY A 571 -9.38 8.28 14.18
CA GLY A 571 -10.65 7.79 14.72
C GLY A 571 -10.54 6.34 15.21
N VAL A 572 -9.78 5.54 14.51
CA VAL A 572 -9.47 4.14 14.80
C VAL A 572 -8.60 4.05 16.07
N HIS A 573 -7.49 4.77 16.12
CA HIS A 573 -6.57 4.74 17.26
C HIS A 573 -7.16 5.31 18.56
N ARG A 574 -7.98 6.36 18.48
CA ARG A 574 -8.63 6.94 19.66
C ARG A 574 -9.60 5.97 20.34
N ARG A 575 -10.35 5.19 19.56
CA ARG A 575 -11.22 4.14 20.09
C ARG A 575 -10.42 2.97 20.68
N GLU A 576 -9.31 2.55 20.04
CA GLU A 576 -8.41 1.53 20.61
C GLU A 576 -7.94 1.89 22.02
N GLN A 577 -7.53 3.14 22.24
CA GLN A 577 -7.14 3.62 23.57
C GLN A 577 -8.31 3.61 24.55
N MET A 578 -9.52 3.98 24.12
CA MET A 578 -10.71 3.93 24.99
C MET A 578 -11.12 2.48 25.31
N THR A 579 -11.06 1.57 24.34
CA THR A 579 -11.35 0.15 24.60
C THR A 579 -10.29 -0.52 25.45
N MET A 580 -9.02 -0.15 25.33
CA MET A 580 -7.94 -0.59 26.21
C MET A 580 -8.16 -0.14 27.65
N THR A 581 -8.69 1.06 27.88
CA THR A 581 -9.04 1.55 29.24
C THR A 581 -10.27 0.85 29.78
N SER A 582 -11.31 0.61 28.98
CA SER A 582 -12.52 -0.12 29.42
C SER A 582 -12.26 -1.62 29.68
N ARG A 583 -11.23 -2.20 29.06
CA ARG A 583 -10.79 -3.59 29.29
C ARG A 583 -10.23 -3.84 30.72
N ARG A 584 -9.94 -2.80 31.50
CA ARG A 584 -9.40 -2.92 32.87
C ARG A 584 -10.43 -3.38 33.90
N TYR A 585 -11.72 -3.38 33.58
CA TYR A 585 -12.77 -3.80 34.51
C TYR A 585 -13.12 -5.29 34.33
N VAL A 586 -13.32 -5.95 35.49
CA VAL A 586 -13.79 -7.34 35.52
C VAL A 586 -15.30 -7.35 35.28
N ASN A 587 -15.72 -7.90 34.14
CA ASN A 587 -17.15 -8.00 33.80
C ASN A 587 -17.77 -9.27 34.42
N HIS A 588 -19.08 -9.24 34.71
CA HIS A 588 -19.84 -10.39 35.21
C HIS A 588 -19.69 -11.65 34.39
N ALA A 589 -19.59 -11.52 33.05
CA ALA A 589 -19.35 -12.64 32.14
C ALA A 589 -18.06 -13.42 32.45
N LYS A 590 -17.02 -12.77 33.02
CA LYS A 590 -15.75 -13.41 33.41
C LYS A 590 -15.87 -14.16 34.72
N LEU A 591 -16.82 -13.78 35.58
CA LEU A 591 -17.10 -14.40 36.87
C LEU A 591 -18.15 -15.51 36.78
N SER A 592 -18.74 -15.72 35.58
CA SER A 592 -19.81 -16.72 35.40
C SER A 592 -19.39 -18.13 35.83
N GLY A 593 -18.12 -18.52 35.62
CA GLY A 593 -17.59 -19.80 36.09
C GLY A 593 -17.62 -19.95 37.59
N ILE A 594 -17.32 -18.88 38.35
CA ILE A 594 -17.39 -18.87 39.83
C ILE A 594 -18.84 -19.02 40.26
N TYR A 595 -19.78 -18.31 39.64
CA TYR A 595 -21.20 -18.43 39.94
C TYR A 595 -21.75 -19.84 39.69
N VAL A 596 -21.33 -20.51 38.63
CA VAL A 596 -21.72 -21.89 38.32
C VAL A 596 -21.19 -22.85 39.38
N VAL A 597 -19.92 -22.72 39.80
CA VAL A 597 -19.35 -23.53 40.86
C VAL A 597 -20.06 -23.30 42.21
N MET A 598 -20.29 -22.03 42.59
CA MET A 598 -21.04 -21.67 43.80
C MET A 598 -22.45 -22.25 43.80
N SER A 599 -23.18 -22.11 42.68
CA SER A 599 -24.53 -22.66 42.54
C SER A 599 -24.52 -24.19 42.66
N GLY A 600 -23.54 -24.87 42.06
CA GLY A 600 -23.35 -26.31 42.20
C GLY A 600 -23.08 -26.72 43.65
N MET A 601 -22.24 -25.98 44.37
CA MET A 601 -21.96 -26.24 45.79
C MET A 601 -23.20 -26.02 46.68
N TYR A 602 -24.00 -24.97 46.43
CA TYR A 602 -25.26 -24.76 47.14
C TYR A 602 -26.28 -25.88 46.89
N LEU A 603 -26.41 -26.33 45.66
CA LEU A 603 -27.26 -27.48 45.31
C LEU A 603 -26.81 -28.75 46.01
N LEU A 604 -25.48 -29.04 46.01
CA LEU A 604 -24.92 -30.20 46.70
C LEU A 604 -25.20 -30.11 48.22
N SER A 605 -24.96 -28.95 48.83
CA SER A 605 -25.24 -28.71 50.26
C SER A 605 -26.73 -28.91 50.57
N GLY A 606 -27.63 -28.42 49.71
CA GLY A 606 -29.07 -28.64 49.83
C GLY A 606 -29.47 -30.11 49.74
N LEU A 607 -28.86 -30.85 48.82
CA LEU A 607 -29.08 -32.31 48.68
C LEU A 607 -28.60 -33.08 49.91
N VAL A 608 -27.42 -32.76 50.44
CA VAL A 608 -26.89 -33.36 51.66
C VAL A 608 -27.83 -33.07 52.82
N PHE A 609 -28.26 -31.83 53.02
CA PHE A 609 -29.21 -31.43 54.07
C PHE A 609 -30.55 -32.14 53.92
N ALA A 610 -31.10 -32.25 52.73
CA ALA A 610 -32.33 -33.00 52.49
C ALA A 610 -32.16 -34.50 52.84
N GLY A 611 -30.99 -35.07 52.44
CA GLY A 611 -30.62 -36.45 52.79
C GLY A 611 -30.56 -36.67 54.30
N GLU A 612 -29.93 -35.77 55.05
CA GLU A 612 -29.86 -35.81 56.50
C GLU A 612 -31.25 -35.72 57.15
N LEU A 613 -32.12 -34.85 56.64
CA LEU A 613 -33.53 -34.76 57.14
C LEU A 613 -34.31 -36.05 56.91
N VAL A 614 -34.11 -36.67 55.71
CA VAL A 614 -34.77 -37.96 55.40
C VAL A 614 -34.28 -39.08 56.34
N LEU A 615 -32.94 -39.18 56.49
CA LEU A 615 -32.33 -40.16 57.42
C LEU A 615 -32.78 -39.97 58.88
N ARG A 616 -32.79 -38.71 59.31
CA ARG A 616 -33.28 -38.37 60.64
C ARG A 616 -34.76 -38.72 60.86
N ARG A 617 -35.61 -38.47 59.83
CA ARG A 617 -37.03 -38.91 59.88
C ARG A 617 -37.19 -40.42 59.89
N ARG A 618 -36.33 -41.15 59.18
CA ARG A 618 -36.30 -42.62 59.20
C ARG A 618 -35.87 -43.15 60.57
N SER A 619 -34.79 -42.60 61.14
CA SER A 619 -34.33 -42.96 62.48
C SER A 619 -35.39 -42.70 63.54
N TRP A 620 -36.17 -41.60 63.50
CA TRP A 620 -37.28 -41.32 64.34
C TRP A 620 -38.47 -42.27 64.17
N ARG A 621 -38.71 -42.78 63.00
CA ARG A 621 -39.76 -43.80 62.74
C ARG A 621 -39.34 -45.18 63.29
N VAL A 622 -38.09 -45.55 63.18
CA VAL A 622 -37.57 -46.81 63.77
C VAL A 622 -37.62 -46.74 65.32
N LEU A 623 -37.26 -45.61 65.92
CA LEU A 623 -37.36 -45.43 67.38
C LEU A 623 -38.83 -45.38 67.92
N LYS A 624 -39.80 -45.01 67.06
CA LYS A 624 -41.23 -45.09 67.40
C LYS A 624 -41.83 -46.50 67.30
N PHE A 625 -41.16 -47.44 66.62
CA PHE A 625 -41.57 -48.81 66.47
C PHE A 625 -40.99 -49.72 67.60
N TYR A 626 -40.06 -49.19 68.44
CA TYR A 626 -39.44 -49.87 69.55
C TYR A 626 -39.92 -49.31 70.95
N LYS A 627 -40.94 -48.48 70.99
CA LYS A 627 -41.75 -48.12 72.17
C LYS A 627 -43.15 -48.74 71.94
#